data_a9c43008117b1b0e26cbeb87cde5527a
#
_entry.id   a9c43008117b1b0e26cbeb87cde5527a
#
_cell.length_a   1.000
_cell.length_b   1.000
_cell.length_c   1.000
_cell.angle_alpha   90.00
_cell.angle_beta   90.00
_cell.angle_gamma   90.00
#
_symmetry.space_group_name_H-M   'P 1'
#
loop_
_entity.id
_entity.type
_entity.pdbx_description
1 polymer ?
#
loop_
_entity_poly.entity_id
_entity_poly.type
_entity_poly.pdbx_seq_one_letter_code
_entity_poly.pdbx_strand_id
1 'polypeptide(L)'
;MTLQPYVFANDRPRRRTILLVEDEPFVREATCCILESAGFEVLPAEDAQEAMKVYEECKQGIDLVMTDMVLPGRSGEQLGQDLREHSPEIVVLVTSGYSNPEYETEKPGSRTYFLAKPYSRRTLVEKIEKILGAVSVARPATQAG
;
A
#
# COMPACT_ATOMS: atom_id res chain seq x y z
N MET A 1 35.63 -12.91 7.68
CA MET A 1 35.17 -13.01 6.70
C MET A 1 33.82 -13.47 6.47
N THR A 2 33.39 -14.47 7.01
CA THR A 2 32.05 -14.98 6.78
C THR A 2 30.99 -14.00 7.21
N LEU A 3 31.34 -13.07 8.05
CA LEU A 3 30.37 -12.11 8.52
C LEU A 3 29.99 -11.08 7.50
N GLN A 4 30.80 -10.92 6.47
CA GLN A 4 30.52 -9.89 5.51
C GLN A 4 29.25 -10.05 4.72
N PRO A 5 28.93 -11.22 4.20
CA PRO A 5 27.66 -11.35 3.50
C PRO A 5 26.49 -11.02 4.42
N TYR A 6 26.66 -11.34 5.65
CA TYR A 6 25.61 -11.09 6.62
C TYR A 6 25.44 -9.59 6.87
N VAL A 7 26.57 -8.88 6.96
CA VAL A 7 26.53 -7.44 7.15
C VAL A 7 25.90 -6.77 5.94
N PHE A 8 26.21 -7.23 4.74
CA PHE A 8 25.62 -6.66 3.56
C PHE A 8 24.12 -6.85 3.53
N ALA A 9 23.65 -7.99 4.02
CA ALA A 9 22.22 -8.22 4.07
C ALA A 9 21.53 -7.20 4.97
N ASN A 10 22.19 -6.84 6.05
CA ASN A 10 21.63 -5.86 6.97
C ASN A 10 21.61 -4.45 6.38
N ASP A 11 22.55 -4.18 5.48
CA ASP A 11 22.62 -2.86 4.87
C ASP A 11 21.65 -2.69 3.71
N ARG A 12 21.10 -3.78 3.22
CA ARG A 12 20.16 -3.69 2.11
C ARG A 12 18.84 -3.11 2.58
N PRO A 13 18.29 -2.18 1.81
CA PRO A 13 16.94 -1.70 2.13
C PRO A 13 15.98 -2.87 2.04
N ARG A 14 15.10 -2.97 3.01
CA ARG A 14 14.07 -3.98 2.99
C ARG A 14 13.09 -3.66 1.85
N ARG A 15 12.62 -4.69 1.15
CA ARG A 15 11.59 -4.47 0.15
C ARG A 15 10.34 -3.98 0.85
N ARG A 16 9.69 -3.01 0.22
CA ARG A 16 8.42 -2.53 0.74
C ARG A 16 7.33 -3.49 0.34
N THR A 17 6.41 -3.72 1.24
CA THR A 17 5.32 -4.69 1.05
C THR A 17 4.00 -3.96 0.91
N ILE A 18 3.26 -4.32 -0.12
CA ILE A 18 1.98 -3.70 -0.43
C ILE A 18 0.89 -4.77 -0.32
N LEU A 19 -0.13 -4.48 0.47
CA LEU A 19 -1.33 -5.30 0.51
C LEU A 19 -2.25 -4.77 -0.59
N LEU A 20 -2.47 -5.58 -1.62
CA LEU A 20 -3.26 -5.18 -2.79
C LEU A 20 -4.64 -5.81 -2.71
N VAL A 21 -5.65 -4.98 -2.61
CA VAL A 21 -7.04 -5.44 -2.51
C VAL A 21 -7.77 -5.10 -3.80
N GLU A 22 -8.11 -6.11 -4.56
CA GLU A 22 -8.73 -5.95 -5.86
C GLU A 22 -9.58 -7.17 -6.16
N ASP A 23 -10.87 -6.96 -6.43
CA ASP A 23 -11.80 -8.09 -6.63
C ASP A 23 -11.73 -8.70 -8.02
N GLU A 24 -11.28 -7.94 -9.01
CA GLU A 24 -11.18 -8.45 -10.38
C GLU A 24 -9.88 -9.24 -10.56
N PRO A 25 -9.96 -10.55 -10.84
CA PRO A 25 -8.74 -11.37 -10.89
C PRO A 25 -7.71 -10.90 -11.91
N PHE A 26 -8.15 -10.51 -13.10
CA PHE A 26 -7.19 -10.08 -14.12
C PHE A 26 -6.52 -8.76 -13.75
N VAL A 27 -7.28 -7.84 -13.17
CA VAL A 27 -6.73 -6.56 -12.73
C VAL A 27 -5.78 -6.80 -11.57
N ARG A 28 -6.17 -7.66 -10.63
CA ARG A 28 -5.33 -7.97 -9.48
C ARG A 28 -4.00 -8.57 -9.93
N GLU A 29 -4.05 -9.54 -10.85
CA GLU A 29 -2.84 -10.19 -11.33
C GLU A 29 -1.96 -9.22 -12.08
N ALA A 30 -2.54 -8.40 -12.96
CA ALA A 30 -1.77 -7.42 -13.71
C ALA A 30 -1.12 -6.40 -12.79
N THR A 31 -1.83 -5.96 -11.77
CA THR A 31 -1.30 -4.98 -10.84
C THR A 31 -0.19 -5.60 -9.99
N CYS A 32 -0.35 -6.85 -9.58
CA CYS A 32 0.71 -7.55 -8.87
C CYS A 32 1.99 -7.58 -9.72
N CYS A 33 1.86 -7.91 -11.00
CA CYS A 33 3.02 -7.96 -11.88
C CYS A 33 3.71 -6.61 -11.99
N ILE A 34 2.94 -5.54 -12.10
CA ILE A 34 3.50 -4.20 -12.18
C ILE A 34 4.28 -3.88 -10.90
N LEU A 35 3.68 -4.13 -9.77
CA LEU A 35 4.31 -3.78 -8.49
C LEU A 35 5.53 -4.64 -8.22
N GLU A 36 5.46 -5.92 -8.51
CA GLU A 36 6.59 -6.80 -8.32
C GLU A 36 7.74 -6.44 -9.23
N SER A 37 7.44 -6.06 -10.46
CA SER A 37 8.48 -5.66 -11.40
C SER A 37 9.16 -4.35 -10.97
N ALA A 38 8.48 -3.58 -10.14
CA ALA A 38 9.03 -2.34 -9.62
C ALA A 38 9.79 -2.54 -8.30
N GLY A 39 9.87 -3.78 -7.81
CA GLY A 39 10.64 -4.10 -6.62
C GLY A 39 9.86 -4.22 -5.34
N PHE A 40 8.55 -4.15 -5.39
CA PHE A 40 7.73 -4.31 -4.19
C PHE A 40 7.35 -5.77 -3.98
N GLU A 41 7.12 -6.12 -2.73
CA GLU A 41 6.48 -7.40 -2.42
C GLU A 41 4.99 -7.14 -2.35
N VAL A 42 4.20 -8.07 -2.86
CA VAL A 42 2.77 -7.86 -2.94
C VAL A 42 2.03 -9.00 -2.26
N LEU A 43 1.09 -8.65 -1.40
CA LEU A 43 0.19 -9.61 -0.77
C LEU A 43 -1.19 -9.33 -1.35
N PRO A 44 -1.70 -10.20 -2.22
CA PRO A 44 -2.99 -9.93 -2.84
C PRO A 44 -4.16 -10.38 -1.97
N ALA A 45 -5.27 -9.67 -2.09
CA ALA A 45 -6.53 -10.04 -1.45
C ALA A 45 -7.66 -9.71 -2.41
N GLU A 46 -8.67 -10.57 -2.45
CA GLU A 46 -9.75 -10.38 -3.41
C GLU A 46 -10.91 -9.55 -2.85
N ASP A 47 -10.98 -9.38 -1.55
CA ASP A 47 -12.05 -8.58 -0.95
C ASP A 47 -11.58 -8.06 0.39
N ALA A 48 -12.45 -7.27 1.03
CA ALA A 48 -12.10 -6.65 2.30
C ALA A 48 -11.89 -7.67 3.41
N GLN A 49 -12.65 -8.76 3.39
CA GLN A 49 -12.54 -9.79 4.40
C GLN A 49 -11.18 -10.46 4.34
N GLU A 50 -10.76 -10.84 3.14
CA GLU A 50 -9.45 -11.45 2.96
C GLU A 50 -8.35 -10.45 3.29
N ALA A 51 -8.55 -9.18 2.94
CA ALA A 51 -7.57 -8.15 3.25
C ALA A 51 -7.34 -8.02 4.75
N MET A 52 -8.42 -8.03 5.52
CA MET A 52 -8.31 -7.96 6.97
C MET A 52 -7.54 -9.15 7.52
N LYS A 53 -7.81 -10.33 6.98
CA LYS A 53 -7.13 -11.55 7.42
C LYS A 53 -5.65 -11.50 7.12
N VAL A 54 -5.29 -11.10 5.89
CA VAL A 54 -3.89 -10.97 5.52
C VAL A 54 -3.20 -9.93 6.39
N TYR A 55 -3.89 -8.83 6.64
CA TYR A 55 -3.32 -7.77 7.45
C TYR A 55 -3.04 -8.25 8.89
N GLU A 56 -3.96 -8.98 9.48
CA GLU A 56 -3.77 -9.51 10.82
C GLU A 56 -2.54 -10.41 10.92
N GLU A 57 -2.29 -11.17 9.85
CA GLU A 57 -1.17 -12.09 9.84
C GLU A 57 0.16 -11.41 9.59
N CYS A 58 0.15 -10.28 8.87
CA CYS A 58 1.39 -9.66 8.39
C CYS A 58 1.50 -8.18 8.72
N LYS A 59 0.73 -7.69 9.67
CA LYS A 59 0.58 -6.24 9.87
C LYS A 59 1.89 -5.48 10.09
N GLN A 60 2.87 -6.10 10.69
CA GLN A 60 4.13 -5.41 10.95
C GLN A 60 5.00 -5.30 9.72
N GLY A 61 4.67 -6.04 8.68
CA GLY A 61 5.43 -6.02 7.45
C GLY A 61 4.79 -5.26 6.31
N ILE A 62 3.57 -4.78 6.49
CA ILE A 62 2.85 -4.09 5.41
C ILE A 62 3.11 -2.60 5.48
N ASP A 63 3.64 -2.05 4.40
CA ASP A 63 4.00 -0.64 4.33
C ASP A 63 2.88 0.22 3.73
N LEU A 64 2.05 -0.36 2.89
CA LEU A 64 0.99 0.37 2.21
C LEU A 64 -0.13 -0.58 1.81
N VAL A 65 -1.36 -0.12 1.94
CA VAL A 65 -2.52 -0.86 1.44
C VAL A 65 -3.02 -0.15 0.20
N MET A 66 -3.08 -0.87 -0.91
CA MET A 66 -3.64 -0.33 -2.14
C MET A 66 -4.97 -1.02 -2.37
N THR A 67 -6.03 -0.26 -2.47
CA THR A 67 -7.36 -0.81 -2.60
C THR A 67 -8.18 -0.07 -3.64
N ASP A 68 -9.06 -0.79 -4.32
CA ASP A 68 -10.05 -0.16 -5.17
C ASP A 68 -11.05 0.56 -4.25
N MET A 69 -11.60 1.67 -4.71
CA MET A 69 -12.61 2.38 -3.95
C MET A 69 -13.87 1.54 -3.79
N VAL A 70 -14.23 0.80 -4.82
CA VAL A 70 -15.43 -0.02 -4.81
C VAL A 70 -15.05 -1.48 -4.68
N LEU A 71 -15.43 -2.11 -3.58
CA LEU A 71 -15.22 -3.53 -3.35
C LEU A 71 -16.57 -4.17 -3.07
N PRO A 72 -16.69 -5.48 -3.24
CA PRO A 72 -17.96 -6.14 -2.90
C PRO A 72 -18.29 -5.92 -1.43
N GLY A 73 -19.44 -5.37 -1.17
CA GLY A 73 -19.97 -5.20 0.20
C GLY A 73 -19.32 -4.11 1.04
N ARG A 74 -18.28 -3.47 0.56
CA ARG A 74 -17.58 -2.47 1.36
C ARG A 74 -16.74 -1.56 0.46
N SER A 75 -16.62 -0.29 0.80
CA SER A 75 -15.76 0.59 0.03
C SER A 75 -14.31 0.47 0.50
N GLY A 76 -13.39 0.88 -0.37
CA GLY A 76 -11.98 0.90 0.00
C GLY A 76 -11.71 1.85 1.15
N GLU A 77 -12.45 2.95 1.22
CA GLU A 77 -12.30 3.88 2.33
C GLU A 77 -12.73 3.27 3.65
N GLN A 78 -13.83 2.51 3.63
CA GLN A 78 -14.28 1.81 4.84
C GLN A 78 -13.25 0.78 5.28
N LEU A 79 -12.66 0.07 4.31
CA LEU A 79 -11.60 -0.87 4.64
C LEU A 79 -10.43 -0.15 5.29
N GLY A 80 -10.05 1.01 4.75
CA GLY A 80 -8.98 1.80 5.33
C GLY A 80 -9.26 2.20 6.77
N GLN A 81 -10.50 2.61 7.04
CA GLN A 81 -10.90 2.97 8.39
C GLN A 81 -10.82 1.79 9.34
N ASP A 82 -11.28 0.62 8.88
CA ASP A 82 -11.23 -0.59 9.69
C ASP A 82 -9.79 -0.96 10.02
N LEU A 83 -8.90 -0.84 9.05
CA LEU A 83 -7.50 -1.15 9.27
C LEU A 83 -6.86 -0.16 10.23
N ARG A 84 -7.28 1.09 10.21
CA ARG A 84 -6.74 2.11 11.10
C ARG A 84 -7.12 1.88 12.56
N GLU A 85 -8.19 1.15 12.79
CA GLU A 85 -8.53 0.78 14.16
C GLU A 85 -7.50 -0.14 14.76
N HIS A 86 -6.83 -0.93 13.91
CA HIS A 86 -5.76 -1.82 14.35
C HIS A 86 -4.40 -1.15 14.25
N SER A 87 -4.22 -0.29 13.28
CA SER A 87 -2.95 0.40 13.04
C SER A 87 -3.20 1.83 12.61
N PRO A 88 -3.22 2.78 13.55
CA PRO A 88 -3.55 4.18 13.22
C PRO A 88 -2.64 4.81 12.18
N GLU A 89 -1.44 4.28 12.01
CA GLU A 89 -0.47 4.85 11.09
C GLU A 89 -0.49 4.23 9.70
N ILE A 90 -1.44 3.37 9.42
CA ILE A 90 -1.46 2.68 8.14
C ILE A 90 -1.65 3.66 6.98
N VAL A 91 -0.94 3.39 5.90
CA VAL A 91 -0.99 4.23 4.70
C VAL A 91 -1.86 3.51 3.67
N VAL A 92 -2.84 4.22 3.14
CA VAL A 92 -3.81 3.63 2.21
C VAL A 92 -3.83 4.43 0.91
N LEU A 93 -3.72 3.72 -0.21
CA LEU A 93 -3.88 4.30 -1.54
C LEU A 93 -5.15 3.73 -2.15
N VAL A 94 -6.12 4.61 -2.41
CA VAL A 94 -7.40 4.22 -2.97
C VAL A 94 -7.40 4.54 -4.46
N THR A 95 -7.75 3.57 -5.29
CA THR A 95 -7.85 3.78 -6.73
C THR A 95 -9.32 3.81 -7.12
N SER A 96 -9.67 4.68 -8.04
CA SER A 96 -11.06 4.90 -8.40
C SER A 96 -11.22 5.18 -9.88
N GLY A 97 -12.25 4.59 -10.48
CA GLY A 97 -12.60 4.87 -11.86
C GLY A 97 -13.40 6.15 -12.03
N TYR A 98 -13.82 6.74 -10.93
CA TYR A 98 -14.58 7.98 -10.95
C TYR A 98 -13.77 9.09 -10.31
N SER A 99 -13.68 10.22 -10.99
CA SER A 99 -13.02 11.37 -10.43
C SER A 99 -14.05 12.16 -9.65
N ASN A 100 -13.94 12.15 -8.34
CA ASN A 100 -14.83 12.92 -7.49
C ASN A 100 -13.97 13.73 -6.52
N PRO A 101 -13.78 15.02 -6.80
CA PRO A 101 -12.88 15.83 -5.97
C PRO A 101 -13.26 15.88 -4.50
N GLU A 102 -14.52 15.70 -4.18
CA GLU A 102 -14.94 15.72 -2.78
C GLU A 102 -14.39 14.54 -1.99
N TYR A 103 -14.31 13.38 -2.64
CA TYR A 103 -13.83 12.19 -1.98
C TYR A 103 -12.33 12.00 -2.15
N GLU A 104 -11.76 12.60 -3.18
CA GLU A 104 -10.37 12.35 -3.54
C GLU A 104 -9.41 13.41 -3.04
N THR A 105 -9.86 14.25 -2.11
CA THR A 105 -8.99 15.26 -1.54
C THR A 105 -8.07 14.63 -0.51
N GLU A 106 -6.78 14.72 -0.78
CA GLU A 106 -5.78 14.20 0.15
C GLU A 106 -5.53 15.25 1.22
N LYS A 107 -6.02 14.97 2.41
CA LYS A 107 -5.88 15.89 3.53
C LYS A 107 -4.54 15.70 4.22
N PRO A 108 -3.87 16.77 4.61
CA PRO A 108 -2.61 16.63 5.31
C PRO A 108 -2.76 15.75 6.55
N GLY A 109 -1.88 14.78 6.69
CA GLY A 109 -1.88 13.91 7.85
C GLY A 109 -2.88 12.79 7.83
N SER A 110 -3.71 12.70 6.78
CA SER A 110 -4.74 11.67 6.73
C SER A 110 -4.19 10.28 6.44
N ARG A 111 -3.03 10.21 5.78
CA ARG A 111 -2.42 8.96 5.34
C ARG A 111 -3.28 8.19 4.36
N THR A 112 -4.26 8.83 3.76
CA THR A 112 -5.08 8.26 2.70
C THR A 112 -4.80 9.04 1.43
N TYR A 113 -4.44 8.32 0.38
CA TYR A 113 -4.09 8.89 -0.91
C TYR A 113 -4.98 8.32 -1.99
N PHE A 114 -5.07 9.02 -3.10
CA PHE A 114 -5.97 8.63 -4.18
C PHE A 114 -5.26 8.62 -5.51
N LEU A 115 -5.66 7.68 -6.37
CA LEU A 115 -5.13 7.60 -7.72
C LEU A 115 -6.28 7.25 -8.67
N ALA A 116 -6.50 8.10 -9.67
CA ALA A 116 -7.58 7.90 -10.63
C ALA A 116 -7.21 6.84 -11.65
N LYS A 117 -8.18 6.01 -12.02
CA LYS A 117 -8.05 5.07 -13.12
C LYS A 117 -8.52 5.74 -14.40
N PRO A 118 -7.96 5.41 -15.54
CA PRO A 118 -6.84 4.48 -15.71
C PRO A 118 -5.52 5.15 -15.41
N TYR A 119 -4.58 4.37 -14.94
CA TYR A 119 -3.24 4.87 -14.68
C TYR A 119 -2.22 4.01 -15.41
N SER A 120 -1.08 4.60 -15.74
CA SER A 120 0.01 3.85 -16.34
C SER A 120 0.85 3.22 -15.25
N ARG A 121 1.68 2.25 -15.66
CA ARG A 121 2.63 1.65 -14.73
C ARG A 121 3.49 2.75 -14.07
N ARG A 122 3.98 3.67 -14.88
CA ARG A 122 4.83 4.73 -14.39
C ARG A 122 4.12 5.61 -13.36
N THR A 123 2.89 6.01 -13.66
CA THR A 123 2.13 6.86 -12.76
C THR A 123 1.87 6.15 -11.43
N LEU A 124 1.53 4.88 -11.47
CA LEU A 124 1.28 4.11 -10.26
C LEU A 124 2.54 4.00 -9.41
N VAL A 125 3.65 3.59 -10.03
CA VAL A 125 4.88 3.38 -9.30
C VAL A 125 5.40 4.69 -8.71
N GLU A 126 5.34 5.77 -9.47
CA GLU A 126 5.79 7.07 -8.98
C GLU A 126 4.94 7.54 -7.80
N LYS A 127 3.62 7.31 -7.89
CA LYS A 127 2.73 7.70 -6.79
C LYS A 127 3.09 6.95 -5.52
N ILE A 128 3.29 5.64 -5.62
CA ILE A 128 3.63 4.82 -4.46
C ILE A 128 4.96 5.24 -3.87
N GLU A 129 5.96 5.44 -4.72
CA GLU A 129 7.27 5.85 -4.22
C GLU A 129 7.23 7.20 -3.54
N LYS A 130 6.44 8.11 -4.07
CA LYS A 130 6.29 9.42 -3.46
C LYS A 130 5.60 9.31 -2.10
N ILE A 131 4.56 8.49 -2.01
CA ILE A 131 3.86 8.28 -0.75
C ILE A 131 4.79 7.68 0.29
N LEU A 132 5.51 6.63 -0.07
CA LEU A 132 6.38 5.95 0.87
C LEU A 132 7.56 6.82 1.29
N GLY A 133 8.04 7.65 0.37
CA GLY A 133 9.09 8.60 0.69
C GLY A 133 8.65 9.65 1.68
N ALA A 134 7.43 10.17 1.51
CA ALA A 134 6.89 11.17 2.41
C ALA A 134 6.68 10.60 3.81
N VAL A 135 6.18 9.38 3.87
CA VAL A 135 5.95 8.71 5.16
C VAL A 135 7.26 8.48 5.88
N SER A 136 8.29 8.05 5.14
CA SER A 136 9.61 7.81 5.73
C SER A 136 10.20 9.10 6.29
N VAL A 137 10.05 10.21 5.57
CA VAL A 137 10.55 11.49 6.03
C VAL A 137 9.81 11.95 7.28
N ALA A 138 8.52 11.64 7.36
CA ALA A 138 7.71 12.08 8.48
C ALA A 138 8.04 11.37 9.79
N ARG A 139 8.82 10.28 9.75
CA ARG A 139 9.13 9.52 10.96
C ARG A 139 10.62 9.25 11.15
N PRO A 140 11.49 10.20 10.87
CA PRO A 140 12.91 9.91 10.96
C PRO A 140 13.42 9.72 12.39
N ALA A 141 12.97 10.54 13.29
CA ALA A 141 13.45 10.48 14.66
C ALA A 141 13.00 9.20 15.37
N THR A 142 11.77 8.80 15.11
CA THR A 142 11.22 7.61 15.71
C THR A 142 11.97 6.38 15.24
N GLN A 143 12.34 6.41 13.99
CA GLN A 143 13.01 5.26 13.40
C GLN A 143 14.43 5.10 13.91
N ALA A 144 15.06 6.18 14.23
CA ALA A 144 16.43 6.14 14.70
C ALA A 144 16.56 5.48 16.06
N GLY A 145 15.49 5.52 16.81
CA GLY A 145 15.48 4.91 18.14
C GLY A 145 15.46 3.40 18.12
#